data_131929beab7423e37949e16528123af6
#
_entry.id   131929beab7423e37949e16528123af6
#
_cell.length_a   1.000
_cell.length_b   1.000
_cell.length_c   1.000
_cell.angle_alpha   90.00
_cell.angle_beta   90.00
_cell.angle_gamma   90.00
#
_symmetry.space_group_name_H-M   'P 1'
#
loop_
_entity.id
_entity.type
_entity.pdbx_description
1 polymer ?
#
loop_
_entity_poly.entity_id
_entity_poly.type
_entity_poly.pdbx_seq_one_letter_code
_entity_poly.pdbx_strand_id
1 'polypeptide(L)'
;MNSEIERRRTFAIIAHPDAGKTSLTEKLLLFGGQIQVAGAVKSNKIKKTATSDWMDIEKQRGISVTTSVMEFDYNDYKINILDTPGHQDFAEDTYRTLTAVDSVIIVVDGAKGVETQTRKLMEVCRMRNTPVIIFVNKMDREAKDPFDLLDELEEELIINVRPLTWPIESGPRFKGVYNLYEHKLNLFQPSKQVVTEKVEVDINTEELDNQIGAPLAEKLRGELELVDGVYPEFNVEEYLKGEMAPVFFGSALNNFGVQELLDTFVEIAPSPRPTKTEEREVEPDEPKFTGFVFKITANIDPNHRSCIAFCKICSGKFSRNTPYYHVRHDKTMRFSSPTQFMAQRKTTVDEAWAGDIIGLPDNGTFKIGDTLTEGEKLHFRGIPSFSPEMFKYIENADPMKQKQLAQGLDQVMDEGVAQLFINQFNGRKIIGTVGQLQFEVIQYRLENEYNAKCRWEPISLYKACWVESDDPEELEAFKKRKYQYMAKDREGRDVFLADSNYVLQMAQMDFKHIKFHFTSEF
;
A
#
# COMPACT_ATOMS: atom_id res chain seq x y z
N MET A 1 -18.93 -17.38 12.87
CA MET A 1 -18.51 -16.01 12.61
C MET A 1 -17.06 -15.80 13.05
N ASN A 2 -16.71 -16.04 14.31
CA ASN A 2 -15.34 -15.84 14.79
C ASN A 2 -14.31 -16.67 14.02
N SER A 3 -14.56 -17.95 13.75
CA SER A 3 -13.63 -18.79 12.96
C SER A 3 -13.36 -18.27 11.54
N GLU A 4 -14.36 -17.67 10.90
CA GLU A 4 -14.17 -17.04 9.58
C GLU A 4 -13.34 -15.75 9.66
N ILE A 5 -13.49 -14.96 10.73
CA ILE A 5 -12.71 -13.75 10.94
C ILE A 5 -11.25 -14.12 11.30
N GLU A 6 -11.06 -15.07 12.22
CA GLU A 6 -9.74 -15.50 12.69
C GLU A 6 -8.83 -16.07 11.60
N ARG A 7 -9.40 -16.71 10.56
CA ARG A 7 -8.62 -17.24 9.44
C ARG A 7 -8.16 -16.18 8.42
N ARG A 8 -8.56 -14.92 8.55
CA ARG A 8 -8.22 -13.88 7.57
C ARG A 8 -6.92 -13.18 7.91
N ARG A 9 -6.12 -12.94 6.88
CA ARG A 9 -4.87 -12.19 6.94
C ARG A 9 -4.87 -11.16 5.82
N THR A 10 -4.86 -9.89 6.18
CA THR A 10 -4.88 -8.79 5.22
C THR A 10 -3.64 -7.92 5.40
N PHE A 11 -2.80 -7.86 4.39
CA PHE A 11 -1.53 -7.15 4.48
C PHE A 11 -1.18 -6.40 3.19
N ALA A 12 -0.38 -5.35 3.34
CA ALA A 12 0.24 -4.67 2.23
C ALA A 12 1.71 -5.09 2.07
N ILE A 13 2.16 -5.10 0.83
CA ILE A 13 3.60 -5.21 0.52
C ILE A 13 4.09 -3.84 0.11
N ILE A 14 5.07 -3.31 0.85
CA ILE A 14 5.67 -2.00 0.62
C ILE A 14 7.18 -2.14 0.42
N ALA A 15 7.74 -1.24 -0.38
CA ALA A 15 9.17 -1.26 -0.69
C ALA A 15 9.63 0.04 -1.32
N HIS A 16 10.93 0.30 -1.24
CA HIS A 16 11.58 1.22 -2.18
C HIS A 16 11.53 0.67 -3.61
N PRO A 17 11.49 1.52 -4.66
CA PRO A 17 11.56 1.07 -6.04
C PRO A 17 12.72 0.09 -6.30
N ASP A 18 12.47 -0.93 -7.10
CA ASP A 18 13.44 -1.97 -7.45
C ASP A 18 13.89 -2.92 -6.30
N ALA A 19 13.39 -2.82 -5.08
CA ALA A 19 13.71 -3.76 -4.01
C ALA A 19 13.20 -5.20 -4.27
N GLY A 20 12.27 -5.36 -5.21
CA GLY A 20 11.75 -6.66 -5.64
C GLY A 20 10.36 -6.98 -5.12
N LYS A 21 9.58 -5.95 -4.76
CA LYS A 21 8.21 -6.06 -4.28
C LYS A 21 7.33 -6.90 -5.21
N THR A 22 7.19 -6.50 -6.46
CA THR A 22 6.37 -7.23 -7.46
C THR A 22 6.83 -8.68 -7.65
N SER A 23 8.14 -8.94 -7.57
CA SER A 23 8.65 -10.31 -7.61
C SER A 23 8.21 -11.12 -6.41
N LEU A 24 8.21 -10.54 -5.20
CA LEU A 24 7.72 -11.21 -4.00
C LEU A 24 6.22 -11.49 -4.11
N THR A 25 5.42 -10.51 -4.51
CA THR A 25 3.98 -10.66 -4.73
C THR A 25 3.66 -11.81 -5.68
N GLU A 26 4.32 -11.86 -6.85
CA GLU A 26 4.14 -12.95 -7.82
C GLU A 26 4.51 -14.32 -7.24
N LYS A 27 5.50 -14.40 -6.36
CA LYS A 27 5.88 -15.65 -5.71
C LYS A 27 4.90 -16.07 -4.62
N LEU A 28 4.38 -15.15 -3.83
CA LEU A 28 3.32 -15.45 -2.87
C LEU A 28 2.07 -15.99 -3.58
N LEU A 29 1.68 -15.41 -4.71
CA LEU A 29 0.58 -15.93 -5.54
C LEU A 29 0.89 -17.32 -6.14
N LEU A 30 2.15 -17.57 -6.49
CA LEU A 30 2.59 -18.88 -6.98
C LEU A 30 2.48 -19.96 -5.90
N PHE A 31 2.95 -19.68 -4.69
CA PHE A 31 2.84 -20.60 -3.54
C PHE A 31 1.37 -20.79 -3.10
N GLY A 32 0.54 -19.73 -3.21
CA GLY A 32 -0.91 -19.82 -3.02
C GLY A 32 -1.67 -20.52 -4.15
N GLY A 33 -0.97 -21.05 -5.17
CA GLY A 33 -1.57 -21.82 -6.26
C GLY A 33 -2.42 -21.00 -7.26
N GLN A 34 -2.40 -19.67 -7.17
CA GLN A 34 -3.21 -18.79 -8.02
C GLN A 34 -2.62 -18.61 -9.42
N ILE A 35 -1.33 -18.75 -9.57
CA ILE A 35 -0.63 -18.66 -10.85
C ILE A 35 0.28 -19.89 -11.02
N GLN A 36 0.40 -20.38 -12.25
CA GLN A 36 1.25 -21.54 -12.55
C GLN A 36 2.71 -21.18 -12.77
N VAL A 37 2.98 -19.94 -13.20
CA VAL A 37 4.33 -19.41 -13.46
C VAL A 37 4.35 -17.94 -13.11
N ALA A 38 5.24 -17.53 -12.23
CA ALA A 38 5.43 -16.11 -11.88
C ALA A 38 5.91 -15.29 -13.07
N GLY A 39 5.40 -14.07 -13.21
CA GLY A 39 5.88 -13.08 -14.19
C GLY A 39 7.23 -12.50 -13.78
N ALA A 40 8.06 -12.10 -14.75
CA ALA A 40 9.33 -11.43 -14.51
C ALA A 40 9.27 -9.97 -14.93
N VAL A 41 9.60 -9.06 -14.02
CA VAL A 41 9.52 -7.61 -14.23
C VAL A 41 10.61 -7.07 -15.19
N LYS A 42 11.73 -7.78 -15.34
CA LYS A 42 12.85 -7.35 -16.21
C LYS A 42 13.50 -8.51 -16.95
N SER A 43 12.84 -9.08 -17.93
CA SER A 43 13.51 -9.94 -18.89
C SER A 43 12.98 -9.66 -20.29
N ASN A 44 13.80 -9.09 -21.16
CA ASN A 44 13.51 -8.91 -22.60
C ASN A 44 13.20 -10.23 -23.34
N LYS A 45 13.23 -11.38 -22.66
CA LYS A 45 12.99 -12.71 -23.23
C LYS A 45 11.68 -13.36 -22.76
N ILE A 46 10.98 -12.82 -21.75
CA ILE A 46 9.73 -13.37 -21.24
C ILE A 46 8.62 -12.36 -21.50
N LYS A 47 7.69 -12.70 -22.41
CA LYS A 47 6.54 -11.86 -22.80
C LYS A 47 5.42 -11.79 -21.72
N LYS A 48 5.62 -12.30 -20.50
CA LYS A 48 4.60 -12.32 -19.46
C LYS A 48 4.86 -11.17 -18.48
N THR A 49 3.95 -10.21 -18.45
CA THR A 49 3.93 -9.11 -17.46
C THR A 49 3.51 -9.63 -16.10
N ALA A 50 3.85 -8.92 -15.02
CA ALA A 50 3.41 -9.25 -13.68
C ALA A 50 1.87 -9.23 -13.56
N THR A 51 1.32 -10.11 -12.73
CA THR A 51 -0.13 -10.21 -12.53
C THR A 51 -0.70 -8.99 -11.83
N SER A 52 0.11 -8.35 -10.98
CA SER A 52 -0.23 -7.11 -10.26
C SER A 52 -0.31 -5.88 -11.18
N ASP A 53 0.47 -5.84 -12.29
CA ASP A 53 0.51 -4.70 -13.22
C ASP A 53 -0.54 -4.88 -14.32
N TRP A 54 -1.73 -4.37 -14.11
CA TRP A 54 -2.85 -4.56 -15.04
C TRP A 54 -3.04 -3.41 -16.02
N MET A 55 -2.61 -2.18 -15.68
CA MET A 55 -2.71 -1.02 -16.57
C MET A 55 -1.67 -1.09 -17.70
N ASP A 56 -2.03 -0.61 -18.88
CA ASP A 56 -1.11 -0.59 -20.04
C ASP A 56 0.09 0.32 -19.77
N ILE A 57 -0.07 1.41 -19.05
CA ILE A 57 1.03 2.30 -18.68
C ILE A 57 2.00 1.64 -17.70
N GLU A 58 1.52 0.81 -16.77
CA GLU A 58 2.37 0.01 -15.87
C GLU A 58 3.22 -0.98 -16.65
N LYS A 59 2.60 -1.69 -17.60
CA LYS A 59 3.28 -2.65 -18.47
C LYS A 59 4.33 -1.98 -19.37
N GLN A 60 4.02 -0.80 -19.91
CA GLN A 60 4.94 -0.04 -20.77
C GLN A 60 6.14 0.53 -19.99
N ARG A 61 5.91 1.02 -18.78
CA ARG A 61 6.93 1.64 -17.94
C ARG A 61 7.67 0.64 -17.04
N GLY A 62 7.07 -0.53 -16.78
CA GLY A 62 7.60 -1.54 -15.86
C GLY A 62 7.61 -1.09 -14.40
N ILE A 63 6.65 -0.25 -14.01
CA ILE A 63 6.45 0.24 -12.65
C ILE A 63 4.97 0.15 -12.28
N SER A 64 4.68 -0.24 -11.04
CA SER A 64 3.31 -0.20 -10.51
C SER A 64 2.92 1.24 -10.17
N VAL A 65 1.77 1.66 -10.65
CA VAL A 65 1.22 3.02 -10.50
C VAL A 65 0.12 3.07 -9.44
N THR A 66 -0.60 1.97 -9.28
CA THR A 66 -1.73 1.85 -8.36
C THR A 66 -1.65 0.55 -7.58
N THR A 67 -2.23 0.54 -6.38
CA THR A 67 -2.32 -0.68 -5.55
C THR A 67 -3.20 -1.72 -6.24
N SER A 68 -2.72 -2.94 -6.32
CA SER A 68 -3.48 -4.11 -6.75
C SER A 68 -3.96 -4.90 -5.55
N VAL A 69 -5.24 -5.26 -5.54
CA VAL A 69 -5.86 -6.10 -4.52
C VAL A 69 -5.98 -7.53 -5.05
N MET A 70 -5.47 -8.50 -4.30
CA MET A 70 -5.48 -9.91 -4.68
C MET A 70 -5.80 -10.78 -3.48
N GLU A 71 -6.45 -11.90 -3.73
CA GLU A 71 -6.89 -12.83 -2.69
C GLU A 71 -6.53 -14.26 -3.07
N PHE A 72 -6.19 -15.08 -2.07
CA PHE A 72 -6.02 -16.53 -2.21
C PHE A 72 -6.15 -17.26 -0.86
N ASP A 73 -6.38 -18.56 -0.92
CA ASP A 73 -6.37 -19.43 0.26
C ASP A 73 -5.02 -20.11 0.40
N TYR A 74 -4.50 -20.22 1.63
CA TYR A 74 -3.25 -20.89 1.96
C TYR A 74 -3.32 -21.48 3.38
N ASN A 75 -3.07 -22.79 3.54
CA ASN A 75 -3.07 -23.49 4.82
C ASN A 75 -4.29 -23.14 5.71
N ASP A 76 -5.51 -23.24 5.16
CA ASP A 76 -6.78 -22.88 5.80
C ASP A 76 -6.96 -21.39 6.13
N TYR A 77 -5.99 -20.53 5.82
CA TYR A 77 -6.11 -19.08 5.93
C TYR A 77 -6.58 -18.47 4.61
N LYS A 78 -7.37 -17.41 4.74
CA LYS A 78 -7.77 -16.55 3.63
C LYS A 78 -6.90 -15.30 3.63
N ILE A 79 -6.15 -15.12 2.56
CA ILE A 79 -5.12 -14.09 2.45
C ILE A 79 -5.56 -13.01 1.48
N ASN A 80 -5.51 -11.76 1.92
CA ASN A 80 -5.72 -10.57 1.11
C ASN A 80 -4.39 -9.82 1.00
N ILE A 81 -3.84 -9.74 -0.21
CA ILE A 81 -2.62 -8.97 -0.52
C ILE A 81 -2.97 -7.66 -1.19
N LEU A 82 -2.40 -6.58 -0.69
CA LEU A 82 -2.42 -5.27 -1.32
C LEU A 82 -1.00 -4.93 -1.80
N ASP A 83 -0.76 -5.12 -3.11
CA ASP A 83 0.52 -4.80 -3.74
C ASP A 83 0.56 -3.32 -4.09
N THR A 84 1.30 -2.53 -3.29
CA THR A 84 1.34 -1.06 -3.40
C THR A 84 2.34 -0.59 -4.45
N PRO A 85 2.20 0.62 -5.04
CA PRO A 85 3.25 1.20 -5.85
C PRO A 85 4.50 1.48 -5.02
N GLY A 86 5.69 1.17 -5.59
CA GLY A 86 6.97 1.43 -4.92
C GLY A 86 7.50 2.85 -5.13
N HIS A 87 7.03 3.56 -6.17
CA HIS A 87 7.54 4.87 -6.53
C HIS A 87 6.97 5.97 -5.64
N GLN A 88 7.82 6.90 -5.20
CA GLN A 88 7.42 7.98 -4.27
C GLN A 88 6.29 8.87 -4.81
N ASP A 89 6.19 9.04 -6.12
CA ASP A 89 5.13 9.83 -6.76
C ASP A 89 3.72 9.27 -6.48
N PHE A 90 3.62 7.99 -6.15
CA PHE A 90 2.37 7.30 -5.82
C PHE A 90 2.22 6.97 -4.32
N ALA A 91 2.99 7.64 -3.47
CA ALA A 91 3.00 7.38 -2.03
C ALA A 91 1.61 7.57 -1.38
N GLU A 92 0.78 8.51 -1.85
CA GLU A 92 -0.58 8.70 -1.33
C GLU A 92 -1.47 7.45 -1.50
N ASP A 93 -1.36 6.74 -2.62
CA ASP A 93 -2.10 5.47 -2.82
C ASP A 93 -1.63 4.41 -1.82
N THR A 94 -0.31 4.37 -1.56
CA THR A 94 0.26 3.50 -0.53
C THR A 94 -0.23 3.86 0.87
N TYR A 95 -0.24 5.14 1.24
CA TYR A 95 -0.71 5.57 2.56
C TYR A 95 -2.18 5.24 2.79
N ARG A 96 -3.04 5.45 1.79
CA ARG A 96 -4.44 5.05 1.83
C ARG A 96 -4.60 3.54 1.97
N THR A 97 -3.82 2.78 1.22
CA THR A 97 -3.81 1.32 1.30
C THR A 97 -3.44 0.82 2.70
N LEU A 98 -2.47 1.46 3.35
CA LEU A 98 -2.06 1.12 4.73
C LEU A 98 -3.18 1.33 5.76
N THR A 99 -4.23 2.09 5.45
CA THR A 99 -5.41 2.19 6.34
C THR A 99 -6.30 0.95 6.29
N ALA A 100 -6.22 0.16 5.23
CA ALA A 100 -7.09 -0.98 4.99
C ALA A 100 -6.45 -2.33 5.37
N VAL A 101 -5.21 -2.33 5.87
CA VAL A 101 -4.49 -3.57 6.20
C VAL A 101 -4.26 -3.74 7.70
N ASP A 102 -4.11 -4.98 8.10
CA ASP A 102 -3.90 -5.36 9.49
C ASP A 102 -2.41 -5.58 9.81
N SER A 103 -1.58 -5.81 8.78
CA SER A 103 -0.11 -5.93 8.88
C SER A 103 0.57 -5.52 7.58
N VAL A 104 1.91 -5.44 7.58
CA VAL A 104 2.71 -4.99 6.45
C VAL A 104 3.95 -5.89 6.28
N ILE A 105 4.30 -6.20 5.03
CA ILE A 105 5.60 -6.77 4.68
C ILE A 105 6.43 -5.67 4.00
N ILE A 106 7.57 -5.32 4.59
CA ILE A 106 8.55 -4.40 4.02
C ILE A 106 9.61 -5.21 3.28
N VAL A 107 9.80 -4.92 1.99
CA VAL A 107 10.86 -5.55 1.19
C VAL A 107 12.07 -4.61 1.12
N VAL A 108 13.22 -5.11 1.54
CA VAL A 108 14.50 -4.40 1.56
C VAL A 108 15.48 -5.10 0.60
N ASP A 109 16.22 -4.34 -0.18
CA ASP A 109 17.29 -4.88 -1.04
C ASP A 109 18.54 -5.16 -0.18
N GLY A 110 18.98 -6.42 -0.10
CA GLY A 110 20.12 -6.83 0.72
C GLY A 110 21.45 -6.15 0.35
N ALA A 111 21.60 -5.67 -0.89
CA ALA A 111 22.79 -4.94 -1.30
C ALA A 111 22.73 -3.44 -0.94
N LYS A 112 21.53 -2.85 -0.90
CA LYS A 112 21.33 -1.42 -0.66
C LYS A 112 21.02 -1.09 0.80
N GLY A 113 20.28 -1.97 1.49
CA GLY A 113 19.79 -1.74 2.85
C GLY A 113 18.56 -0.83 2.88
N VAL A 114 18.45 0.01 3.90
CA VAL A 114 17.32 0.90 4.12
C VAL A 114 17.41 2.13 3.24
N GLU A 115 16.45 2.29 2.33
CA GLU A 115 16.38 3.41 1.40
C GLU A 115 15.31 4.45 1.84
N THR A 116 15.37 5.65 1.29
CA THR A 116 14.54 6.80 1.73
C THR A 116 13.04 6.50 1.78
N GLN A 117 12.51 5.79 0.77
CA GLN A 117 11.08 5.47 0.74
C GLN A 117 10.71 4.45 1.83
N THR A 118 11.59 3.52 2.15
CA THR A 118 11.39 2.54 3.23
C THR A 118 11.22 3.24 4.58
N ARG A 119 12.04 4.27 4.88
CA ARG A 119 11.92 5.07 6.11
C ARG A 119 10.56 5.77 6.21
N LYS A 120 10.14 6.45 5.14
CA LYS A 120 8.85 7.16 5.10
C LYS A 120 7.66 6.21 5.31
N LEU A 121 7.69 5.05 4.67
CA LEU A 121 6.63 4.05 4.79
C LEU A 121 6.59 3.44 6.21
N MET A 122 7.75 3.18 6.80
CA MET A 122 7.83 2.70 8.18
C MET A 122 7.31 3.73 9.19
N GLU A 123 7.55 5.02 8.95
CA GLU A 123 6.99 6.08 9.79
C GLU A 123 5.46 6.02 9.82
N VAL A 124 4.81 5.82 8.67
CA VAL A 124 3.34 5.65 8.59
C VAL A 124 2.88 4.40 9.34
N CYS A 125 3.59 3.27 9.18
CA CYS A 125 3.28 2.04 9.92
C CYS A 125 3.36 2.26 11.44
N ARG A 126 4.40 2.97 11.90
CA ARG A 126 4.60 3.30 13.32
C ARG A 126 3.50 4.20 13.88
N MET A 127 3.11 5.25 13.15
CA MET A 127 2.01 6.14 13.55
C MET A 127 0.69 5.39 13.78
N ARG A 128 0.52 4.24 13.13
CA ARG A 128 -0.70 3.42 13.20
C ARG A 128 -0.51 2.18 14.08
N ASN A 129 0.66 1.96 14.65
CA ASN A 129 1.03 0.73 15.36
C ASN A 129 0.74 -0.53 14.51
N THR A 130 1.02 -0.45 13.20
CA THR A 130 0.81 -1.57 12.27
C THR A 130 1.96 -2.56 12.42
N PRO A 131 1.69 -3.85 12.69
CA PRO A 131 2.72 -4.88 12.73
C PRO A 131 3.46 -4.98 11.39
N VAL A 132 4.78 -5.07 11.47
CA VAL A 132 5.66 -5.08 10.30
C VAL A 132 6.54 -6.33 10.31
N ILE A 133 6.59 -7.00 9.16
CA ILE A 133 7.58 -8.05 8.86
C ILE A 133 8.55 -7.50 7.82
N ILE A 134 9.83 -7.78 7.95
CA ILE A 134 10.87 -7.33 7.01
C ILE A 134 11.38 -8.53 6.21
N PHE A 135 11.38 -8.40 4.88
CA PHE A 135 11.97 -9.36 3.97
C PHE A 135 13.19 -8.77 3.28
N VAL A 136 14.37 -9.21 3.68
CA VAL A 136 15.65 -8.83 3.05
C VAL A 136 15.84 -9.69 1.81
N ASN A 137 15.63 -9.07 0.66
CA ASN A 137 15.55 -9.72 -0.65
C ASN A 137 16.88 -9.63 -1.41
N LYS A 138 17.03 -10.47 -2.42
CA LYS A 138 18.17 -10.52 -3.36
C LYS A 138 19.47 -11.05 -2.74
N MET A 139 19.38 -11.95 -1.78
CA MET A 139 20.55 -12.62 -1.19
C MET A 139 21.34 -13.48 -2.21
N ASP A 140 20.78 -13.75 -3.39
CA ASP A 140 21.44 -14.35 -4.54
C ASP A 140 22.47 -13.42 -5.23
N ARG A 141 22.55 -12.16 -4.81
CA ARG A 141 23.54 -11.16 -5.23
C ARG A 141 24.45 -10.78 -4.07
N GLU A 142 25.57 -10.14 -4.39
CA GLU A 142 26.42 -9.58 -3.32
C GLU A 142 25.58 -8.63 -2.46
N ALA A 143 25.41 -9.00 -1.20
CA ALA A 143 24.65 -8.26 -0.20
C ALA A 143 25.60 -7.72 0.88
N LYS A 144 25.12 -6.75 1.66
CA LYS A 144 25.79 -6.33 2.90
C LYS A 144 25.85 -7.51 3.88
N ASP A 145 26.72 -7.42 4.87
CA ASP A 145 26.74 -8.39 5.97
C ASP A 145 25.38 -8.43 6.67
N PRO A 146 24.84 -9.61 7.01
CA PRO A 146 23.54 -9.72 7.68
C PRO A 146 23.46 -8.95 9.00
N PHE A 147 24.52 -8.89 9.81
CA PHE A 147 24.55 -8.11 11.04
C PHE A 147 24.50 -6.61 10.76
N ASP A 148 25.29 -6.12 9.79
CA ASP A 148 25.24 -4.72 9.36
C ASP A 148 23.84 -4.33 8.86
N LEU A 149 23.14 -5.25 8.18
CA LEU A 149 21.77 -5.03 7.73
C LEU A 149 20.78 -4.95 8.90
N LEU A 150 20.91 -5.81 9.90
CA LEU A 150 20.04 -5.79 11.08
C LEU A 150 20.25 -4.50 11.89
N ASP A 151 21.50 -4.09 12.10
CA ASP A 151 21.81 -2.84 12.78
C ASP A 151 21.25 -1.63 12.03
N GLU A 152 21.41 -1.58 10.70
CA GLU A 152 20.83 -0.54 9.85
C GLU A 152 19.29 -0.54 9.92
N LEU A 153 18.64 -1.71 9.96
CA LEU A 153 17.19 -1.82 10.12
C LEU A 153 16.71 -1.25 11.45
N GLU A 154 17.40 -1.57 12.57
CA GLU A 154 17.04 -1.05 13.89
C GLU A 154 17.22 0.47 13.97
N GLU A 155 18.38 0.98 13.54
CA GLU A 155 18.70 2.40 13.61
C GLU A 155 17.79 3.25 12.72
N GLU A 156 17.63 2.86 11.45
CA GLU A 156 16.95 3.65 10.46
C GLU A 156 15.42 3.52 10.51
N LEU A 157 14.91 2.36 10.92
CA LEU A 157 13.48 2.13 11.03
C LEU A 157 12.94 2.34 12.45
N ILE A 158 13.83 2.50 13.44
CA ILE A 158 13.50 2.73 14.86
C ILE A 158 12.53 1.66 15.37
N ILE A 159 12.93 0.40 15.25
CA ILE A 159 12.16 -0.76 15.67
C ILE A 159 13.13 -1.88 16.07
N ASN A 160 12.83 -2.63 17.14
CA ASN A 160 13.60 -3.82 17.46
C ASN A 160 13.41 -4.87 16.37
N VAL A 161 14.51 -5.54 15.98
CA VAL A 161 14.42 -6.62 14.99
C VAL A 161 14.80 -7.97 15.60
N ARG A 162 14.20 -9.04 15.07
CA ARG A 162 14.61 -10.42 15.33
C ARG A 162 14.64 -11.20 14.03
N PRO A 163 15.81 -11.71 13.59
CA PRO A 163 15.86 -12.59 12.44
C PRO A 163 15.17 -13.94 12.77
N LEU A 164 14.24 -14.36 11.91
CA LEU A 164 13.60 -15.66 11.96
C LEU A 164 14.16 -16.61 10.91
N THR A 165 14.89 -16.10 9.91
CA THR A 165 15.73 -16.90 9.02
C THR A 165 17.12 -16.29 8.95
N TRP A 166 18.17 -17.12 8.79
CA TRP A 166 19.54 -16.68 8.66
C TRP A 166 20.15 -17.15 7.34
N PRO A 167 20.77 -16.28 6.55
CA PRO A 167 21.33 -16.65 5.25
C PRO A 167 22.64 -17.41 5.41
N ILE A 168 22.84 -18.45 4.62
CA ILE A 168 24.08 -19.19 4.52
C ILE A 168 24.82 -18.68 3.31
N GLU A 169 25.79 -17.77 3.54
CA GLU A 169 26.50 -17.01 2.52
C GLU A 169 25.58 -16.05 1.72
N SER A 170 26.17 -15.31 0.80
CA SER A 170 25.45 -14.40 -0.12
C SER A 170 26.08 -14.43 -1.51
N GLY A 171 25.41 -13.83 -2.50
CA GLY A 171 25.84 -13.75 -3.88
C GLY A 171 25.96 -15.11 -4.56
N PRO A 172 26.98 -15.33 -5.38
CA PRO A 172 27.19 -16.63 -6.06
C PRO A 172 27.43 -17.80 -5.11
N ARG A 173 27.77 -17.54 -3.87
CA ARG A 173 28.03 -18.56 -2.84
C ARG A 173 26.81 -18.85 -1.97
N PHE A 174 25.70 -18.16 -2.18
CA PHE A 174 24.47 -18.36 -1.43
C PHE A 174 24.02 -19.83 -1.48
N LYS A 175 23.95 -20.45 -0.32
CA LYS A 175 23.62 -21.89 -0.17
C LYS A 175 22.18 -22.10 0.25
N GLY A 176 21.63 -21.16 1.03
CA GLY A 176 20.33 -21.34 1.62
C GLY A 176 20.09 -20.44 2.82
N VAL A 177 19.03 -20.74 3.55
CA VAL A 177 18.75 -20.13 4.85
C VAL A 177 18.53 -21.20 5.91
N TYR A 178 18.93 -20.89 7.13
CA TYR A 178 18.49 -21.62 8.31
C TYR A 178 17.28 -20.91 8.92
N ASN A 179 16.17 -21.62 9.06
CA ASN A 179 14.96 -21.12 9.70
C ASN A 179 15.10 -21.28 11.22
N LEU A 180 15.29 -20.17 11.93
CA LEU A 180 15.44 -20.12 13.39
C LEU A 180 14.12 -20.37 14.12
N TYR A 181 12.98 -20.07 13.47
CA TYR A 181 11.65 -20.26 14.07
C TYR A 181 11.21 -21.72 14.05
N GLU A 182 11.46 -22.43 12.93
CA GLU A 182 11.12 -23.84 12.75
C GLU A 182 12.29 -24.81 13.04
N HIS A 183 13.51 -24.30 13.23
CA HIS A 183 14.77 -25.08 13.34
C HIS A 183 15.02 -26.00 12.13
N LYS A 184 14.85 -25.47 10.92
CA LYS A 184 14.99 -26.20 9.65
C LYS A 184 16.01 -25.56 8.72
N LEU A 185 16.77 -26.42 8.06
CA LEU A 185 17.70 -26.01 7.01
C LEU A 185 17.00 -26.08 5.65
N ASN A 186 17.01 -24.97 4.93
CA ASN A 186 16.46 -24.83 3.59
C ASN A 186 17.59 -24.55 2.60
N LEU A 187 17.96 -25.54 1.81
CA LEU A 187 19.04 -25.44 0.84
C LEU A 187 18.55 -24.89 -0.51
N PHE A 188 19.34 -24.02 -1.10
CA PHE A 188 19.10 -23.45 -2.41
C PHE A 188 19.34 -24.50 -3.51
N GLN A 189 18.29 -24.80 -4.26
CA GLN A 189 18.40 -25.52 -5.53
C GLN A 189 17.97 -24.57 -6.67
N PRO A 190 18.83 -24.26 -7.65
CA PRO A 190 18.48 -23.39 -8.77
C PRO A 190 17.43 -24.09 -9.64
N SER A 191 16.17 -23.98 -9.28
CA SER A 191 15.06 -24.50 -10.07
C SER A 191 13.98 -23.44 -10.26
N LYS A 192 13.38 -23.42 -11.46
CA LYS A 192 12.21 -22.60 -11.74
C LYS A 192 10.90 -23.19 -11.20
N GLN A 193 10.96 -24.34 -10.58
CA GLN A 193 9.82 -25.06 -9.99
C GLN A 193 9.87 -24.94 -8.47
N VAL A 194 8.70 -24.93 -7.85
CA VAL A 194 8.49 -24.88 -6.41
C VAL A 194 8.93 -26.20 -5.78
N VAL A 195 10.23 -26.43 -5.63
CA VAL A 195 10.78 -27.57 -4.89
C VAL A 195 11.94 -27.07 -4.05
N THR A 196 11.67 -26.78 -2.80
CA THR A 196 12.68 -26.65 -1.75
C THR A 196 12.70 -27.96 -0.96
N GLU A 197 13.81 -28.66 -0.94
CA GLU A 197 14.01 -29.75 0.03
C GLU A 197 14.20 -29.08 1.40
N LYS A 198 13.16 -29.18 2.23
CA LYS A 198 13.24 -28.83 3.65
C LYS A 198 13.81 -30.00 4.39
N VAL A 199 14.97 -29.87 4.97
CA VAL A 199 15.59 -30.90 5.79
C VAL A 199 15.56 -30.42 7.24
N GLU A 200 14.92 -31.15 8.10
CA GLU A 200 15.02 -30.93 9.54
C GLU A 200 16.42 -31.33 9.99
N VAL A 201 17.25 -30.36 10.34
CA VAL A 201 18.63 -30.58 10.78
C VAL A 201 18.83 -29.88 12.10
N ASP A 202 19.17 -30.63 13.13
CA ASP A 202 19.65 -30.02 14.37
C ASP A 202 21.03 -29.39 14.11
N ILE A 203 21.12 -28.09 14.39
CA ILE A 203 22.31 -27.28 14.13
C ILE A 203 23.57 -27.85 14.83
N ASN A 204 23.40 -28.56 15.93
CA ASN A 204 24.48 -29.13 16.74
C ASN A 204 24.95 -30.51 16.29
N THR A 205 24.37 -31.04 15.22
CA THR A 205 24.71 -32.40 14.73
C THR A 205 25.67 -32.35 13.54
N GLU A 206 26.39 -33.50 13.32
CA GLU A 206 27.24 -33.70 12.13
C GLU A 206 26.43 -33.70 10.81
N GLU A 207 25.10 -33.78 10.89
CA GLU A 207 24.24 -33.73 9.72
C GLU A 207 24.32 -32.40 9.01
N LEU A 208 24.39 -31.28 9.75
CA LEU A 208 24.63 -29.96 9.20
C LEU A 208 25.96 -29.92 8.43
N ASP A 209 27.03 -30.47 9.03
CA ASP A 209 28.36 -30.51 8.41
C ASP A 209 28.33 -31.30 7.09
N ASN A 210 27.55 -32.35 7.03
CA ASN A 210 27.38 -33.16 5.81
C ASN A 210 26.59 -32.45 4.71
N GLN A 211 25.62 -31.58 5.07
CA GLN A 211 24.76 -30.85 4.12
C GLN A 211 25.47 -29.64 3.50
N ILE A 212 26.16 -28.82 4.29
CA ILE A 212 26.74 -27.57 3.82
C ILE A 212 28.28 -27.53 3.86
N GLY A 213 28.90 -28.51 4.48
CA GLY A 213 30.35 -28.60 4.71
C GLY A 213 30.76 -28.02 6.07
N ALA A 214 31.69 -28.73 6.76
CA ALA A 214 32.10 -28.37 8.12
C ALA A 214 32.51 -26.90 8.34
N PRO A 215 33.28 -26.23 7.45
CA PRO A 215 33.64 -24.83 7.65
C PRO A 215 32.44 -23.89 7.64
N LEU A 216 31.44 -24.15 6.78
CA LEU A 216 30.22 -23.30 6.73
C LEU A 216 29.29 -23.62 7.91
N ALA A 217 29.22 -24.87 8.33
CA ALA A 217 28.43 -25.26 9.50
C ALA A 217 28.97 -24.63 10.77
N GLU A 218 30.29 -24.61 10.97
CA GLU A 218 30.94 -23.97 12.11
C GLU A 218 30.70 -22.46 12.10
N LYS A 219 30.85 -21.81 10.93
CA LYS A 219 30.53 -20.39 10.76
C LYS A 219 29.07 -20.10 11.11
N LEU A 220 28.13 -20.89 10.59
CA LEU A 220 26.69 -20.73 10.86
C LEU A 220 26.38 -20.87 12.35
N ARG A 221 26.95 -21.87 13.04
CA ARG A 221 26.79 -22.05 14.50
C ARG A 221 27.24 -20.80 15.26
N GLY A 222 28.44 -20.27 14.92
CA GLY A 222 28.96 -19.06 15.55
C GLY A 222 28.09 -17.83 15.28
N GLU A 223 27.59 -17.66 14.07
CA GLU A 223 26.68 -16.55 13.73
C GLU A 223 25.35 -16.66 14.48
N LEU A 224 24.77 -17.85 14.60
CA LEU A 224 23.51 -18.04 15.32
C LEU A 224 23.67 -17.86 16.84
N GLU A 225 24.81 -18.25 17.42
CA GLU A 225 25.12 -17.97 18.82
C GLU A 225 25.20 -16.44 19.06
N LEU A 226 25.76 -15.68 18.10
CA LEU A 226 25.79 -14.22 18.16
C LEU A 226 24.37 -13.64 18.04
N VAL A 227 23.54 -14.14 17.12
CA VAL A 227 22.14 -13.70 16.98
C VAL A 227 21.38 -13.89 18.29
N ASP A 228 21.51 -15.03 18.95
CA ASP A 228 20.82 -15.31 20.21
C ASP A 228 21.39 -14.51 21.40
N GLY A 229 22.66 -14.10 21.31
CA GLY A 229 23.29 -13.27 22.33
C GLY A 229 23.02 -11.76 22.20
N VAL A 230 22.75 -11.27 20.98
CA VAL A 230 22.62 -9.82 20.68
C VAL A 230 21.17 -9.39 20.54
N TYR A 231 20.34 -10.19 19.83
CA TYR A 231 18.96 -9.82 19.54
C TYR A 231 17.99 -10.48 20.53
N PRO A 232 16.91 -9.78 20.95
CA PRO A 232 15.90 -10.36 21.83
C PRO A 232 15.20 -11.54 21.17
N GLU A 233 14.70 -12.47 21.96
CA GLU A 233 13.85 -13.55 21.46
C GLU A 233 12.59 -13.00 20.78
N PHE A 234 12.09 -13.70 19.76
CA PHE A 234 10.88 -13.28 19.07
C PHE A 234 9.66 -13.36 19.99
N ASN A 235 8.97 -12.22 20.11
CA ASN A 235 7.76 -12.11 20.91
C ASN A 235 6.60 -11.65 20.02
N VAL A 236 5.60 -12.52 19.86
CA VAL A 236 4.41 -12.25 19.03
C VAL A 236 3.63 -11.03 19.54
N GLU A 237 3.54 -10.83 20.87
CA GLU A 237 2.80 -9.68 21.42
C GLU A 237 3.49 -8.35 21.09
N GLU A 238 4.83 -8.29 21.15
CA GLU A 238 5.61 -7.10 20.77
C GLU A 238 5.51 -6.85 19.25
N TYR A 239 5.52 -7.91 18.44
CA TYR A 239 5.27 -7.81 17.00
C TYR A 239 3.87 -7.22 16.72
N LEU A 240 2.82 -7.76 17.37
CA LEU A 240 1.46 -7.28 17.17
C LEU A 240 1.23 -5.84 17.63
N LYS A 241 2.04 -5.34 18.55
CA LYS A 241 2.05 -3.92 18.99
C LYS A 241 2.85 -3.01 18.05
N GLY A 242 3.63 -3.57 17.11
CA GLY A 242 4.53 -2.83 16.24
C GLY A 242 5.84 -2.37 16.93
N GLU A 243 6.23 -3.04 18.01
CA GLU A 243 7.44 -2.77 18.80
C GLU A 243 8.64 -3.62 18.34
N MET A 244 8.37 -4.78 17.71
CA MET A 244 9.36 -5.70 17.16
C MET A 244 9.00 -6.11 15.73
N ALA A 245 9.99 -6.24 14.86
CA ALA A 245 9.82 -6.73 13.50
C ALA A 245 10.62 -8.03 13.27
N PRO A 246 9.95 -9.15 12.94
CA PRO A 246 10.65 -10.34 12.48
C PRO A 246 11.28 -10.09 11.11
N VAL A 247 12.51 -10.58 10.90
CA VAL A 247 13.28 -10.42 9.67
C VAL A 247 13.51 -11.75 8.99
N PHE A 248 13.22 -11.80 7.70
CA PHE A 248 13.45 -12.94 6.82
C PHE A 248 14.44 -12.57 5.74
N PHE A 249 15.38 -13.46 5.46
CA PHE A 249 16.34 -13.32 4.36
C PHE A 249 15.97 -14.26 3.22
N GLY A 250 16.11 -13.81 1.96
CA GLY A 250 15.79 -14.65 0.83
C GLY A 250 16.07 -14.03 -0.54
N SER A 251 15.58 -14.69 -1.56
CA SER A 251 15.58 -14.24 -2.96
C SER A 251 14.23 -14.54 -3.61
N ALA A 252 13.41 -13.52 -3.76
CA ALA A 252 12.12 -13.66 -4.41
C ALA A 252 12.25 -14.14 -5.86
N LEU A 253 13.30 -13.74 -6.58
CA LEU A 253 13.53 -14.18 -7.96
C LEU A 253 13.68 -15.70 -8.05
N ASN A 254 14.37 -16.30 -7.10
CA ASN A 254 14.74 -17.71 -7.07
C ASN A 254 13.81 -18.56 -6.19
N ASN A 255 12.67 -18.05 -5.74
CA ASN A 255 11.70 -18.70 -4.83
C ASN A 255 12.27 -19.05 -3.45
N PHE A 256 13.28 -18.32 -2.98
CA PHE A 256 14.02 -18.69 -1.81
C PHE A 256 13.67 -17.84 -0.60
N GLY A 257 13.41 -18.46 0.56
CA GLY A 257 12.97 -17.79 1.77
C GLY A 257 11.52 -17.29 1.71
N VAL A 258 10.83 -17.43 0.58
CA VAL A 258 9.46 -16.90 0.38
C VAL A 258 8.42 -17.83 1.00
N GLN A 259 8.62 -19.12 0.91
CA GLN A 259 7.71 -20.08 1.54
C GLN A 259 7.82 -20.01 3.05
N GLU A 260 9.03 -19.90 3.60
CA GLU A 260 9.30 -19.70 5.02
C GLU A 260 8.62 -18.43 5.54
N LEU A 261 8.75 -17.33 4.78
CA LEU A 261 8.03 -16.10 5.09
C LEU A 261 6.52 -16.33 5.13
N LEU A 262 5.95 -17.02 4.13
CA LEU A 262 4.50 -17.21 4.03
C LEU A 262 3.98 -18.17 5.12
N ASP A 263 4.67 -19.27 5.36
CA ASP A 263 4.32 -20.25 6.41
C ASP A 263 4.30 -19.58 7.79
N THR A 264 5.37 -18.87 8.16
CA THR A 264 5.44 -18.14 9.43
C THR A 264 4.45 -16.97 9.47
N PHE A 265 4.29 -16.23 8.35
CA PHE A 265 3.36 -15.11 8.28
C PHE A 265 1.93 -15.51 8.67
N VAL A 266 1.39 -16.59 8.12
CA VAL A 266 0.00 -16.98 8.40
C VAL A 266 -0.22 -17.36 9.88
N GLU A 267 0.82 -17.79 10.56
CA GLU A 267 0.79 -18.14 11.99
C GLU A 267 0.85 -16.91 12.91
N ILE A 268 1.80 -16.00 12.65
CA ILE A 268 2.07 -14.86 13.55
C ILE A 268 1.31 -13.59 13.21
N ALA A 269 0.89 -13.40 11.94
CA ALA A 269 0.20 -12.20 11.51
C ALA A 269 -1.17 -12.06 12.20
N PRO A 270 -1.61 -10.84 12.50
CA PRO A 270 -2.88 -10.64 13.16
C PRO A 270 -4.07 -11.07 12.29
N SER A 271 -5.10 -11.59 12.93
CA SER A 271 -6.46 -11.55 12.39
C SER A 271 -6.92 -10.10 12.26
N PRO A 272 -8.07 -9.82 11.63
CA PRO A 272 -8.57 -8.46 11.50
C PRO A 272 -8.56 -7.70 12.83
N ARG A 273 -8.06 -6.47 12.82
CA ARG A 273 -7.85 -5.64 14.00
C ARG A 273 -9.01 -4.66 14.21
N PRO A 274 -9.26 -4.23 15.46
CA PRO A 274 -10.20 -3.15 15.75
C PRO A 274 -9.88 -1.89 14.93
N THR A 275 -10.90 -1.21 14.44
CA THR A 275 -10.75 -0.02 13.60
C THR A 275 -11.40 1.19 14.26
N LYS A 276 -10.67 2.29 14.38
CA LYS A 276 -11.15 3.53 14.99
C LYS A 276 -12.02 4.32 14.03
N THR A 277 -13.16 4.80 14.54
CA THR A 277 -14.00 5.81 13.90
C THR A 277 -13.99 7.10 14.73
N GLU A 278 -14.67 8.12 14.27
CA GLU A 278 -14.85 9.35 15.05
C GLU A 278 -15.70 9.11 16.30
N GLU A 279 -16.67 8.20 16.20
CA GLU A 279 -17.67 7.96 17.22
C GLU A 279 -17.23 6.90 18.23
N ARG A 280 -16.56 5.84 17.77
CA ARG A 280 -16.14 4.71 18.61
C ARG A 280 -15.08 3.83 17.94
N GLU A 281 -14.59 2.85 18.64
CA GLU A 281 -13.84 1.73 18.08
C GLU A 281 -14.79 0.63 17.63
N VAL A 282 -14.52 0.05 16.46
CA VAL A 282 -15.30 -1.04 15.85
C VAL A 282 -14.52 -2.32 15.99
N GLU A 283 -15.10 -3.32 16.65
CA GLU A 283 -14.51 -4.65 16.82
C GLU A 283 -14.87 -5.55 15.64
N PRO A 284 -13.92 -6.36 15.12
CA PRO A 284 -14.17 -7.21 13.96
C PRO A 284 -15.27 -8.26 14.14
N ASP A 285 -15.47 -8.73 15.38
CA ASP A 285 -16.45 -9.77 15.74
C ASP A 285 -17.87 -9.23 16.02
N GLU A 286 -18.08 -7.93 15.89
CA GLU A 286 -19.41 -7.34 15.97
C GLU A 286 -20.34 -7.97 14.93
N PRO A 287 -21.63 -8.24 15.29
CA PRO A 287 -22.55 -8.93 14.40
C PRO A 287 -23.00 -8.09 13.20
N LYS A 288 -22.95 -6.76 13.31
CA LYS A 288 -23.37 -5.84 12.26
C LYS A 288 -22.23 -5.53 11.32
N PHE A 289 -22.55 -5.50 10.04
CA PHE A 289 -21.60 -5.09 9.01
C PHE A 289 -21.24 -3.61 9.13
N THR A 290 -19.95 -3.35 9.09
CA THR A 290 -19.38 -2.02 8.83
C THR A 290 -18.21 -2.15 7.87
N GLY A 291 -18.00 -1.12 7.05
CA GLY A 291 -16.86 -1.06 6.15
C GLY A 291 -16.65 0.33 5.57
N PHE A 292 -15.46 0.58 5.05
CA PHE A 292 -15.13 1.86 4.42
C PHE A 292 -14.43 1.69 3.09
N VAL A 293 -14.61 2.67 2.21
CA VAL A 293 -13.97 2.73 0.89
C VAL A 293 -12.61 3.40 1.02
N PHE A 294 -11.54 2.64 0.77
CA PHE A 294 -10.17 3.19 0.83
C PHE A 294 -9.58 3.48 -0.55
N LYS A 295 -10.18 2.93 -1.61
CA LYS A 295 -9.69 3.05 -2.98
C LYS A 295 -10.85 3.01 -3.98
N ILE A 296 -10.71 3.78 -5.06
CA ILE A 296 -11.60 3.72 -6.22
C ILE A 296 -10.73 3.51 -7.46
N THR A 297 -11.19 2.68 -8.39
CA THR A 297 -10.53 2.48 -9.68
C THR A 297 -11.56 2.59 -10.79
N ALA A 298 -11.33 3.50 -11.72
CA ALA A 298 -12.18 3.68 -12.90
C ALA A 298 -11.65 2.88 -14.10
N ASN A 299 -12.53 2.62 -15.07
CA ASN A 299 -12.19 2.07 -16.40
C ASN A 299 -11.38 0.76 -16.36
N ILE A 300 -11.64 -0.12 -15.39
CA ILE A 300 -11.02 -1.45 -15.35
C ILE A 300 -11.40 -2.27 -16.61
N ASP A 301 -12.59 -2.04 -17.15
CA ASP A 301 -13.01 -2.55 -18.47
C ASP A 301 -13.14 -1.36 -19.45
N PRO A 302 -12.28 -1.27 -20.48
CA PRO A 302 -12.33 -0.20 -21.47
C PRO A 302 -13.68 -0.07 -22.20
N ASN A 303 -14.47 -1.16 -22.25
CA ASN A 303 -15.78 -1.19 -22.91
C ASN A 303 -16.93 -0.74 -22.00
N HIS A 304 -16.71 -0.75 -20.70
CA HIS A 304 -17.70 -0.37 -19.70
C HIS A 304 -17.11 0.69 -18.76
N ARG A 305 -17.60 1.92 -18.87
CA ARG A 305 -17.17 3.06 -18.02
C ARG A 305 -17.71 2.91 -16.59
N SER A 306 -17.33 1.82 -15.92
CA SER A 306 -17.70 1.54 -14.53
C SER A 306 -16.50 1.75 -13.63
N CYS A 307 -16.73 2.34 -12.46
CA CYS A 307 -15.79 2.39 -11.37
C CYS A 307 -15.99 1.20 -10.43
N ILE A 308 -14.96 0.83 -9.72
CA ILE A 308 -15.03 -0.11 -8.60
C ILE A 308 -14.53 0.61 -7.36
N ALA A 309 -15.36 0.67 -6.34
CA ALA A 309 -14.98 1.12 -5.01
C ALA A 309 -14.52 -0.08 -4.18
N PHE A 310 -13.27 -0.06 -3.71
CA PHE A 310 -12.72 -1.09 -2.84
C PHE A 310 -13.07 -0.78 -1.39
N CYS A 311 -13.86 -1.66 -0.80
CA CYS A 311 -14.35 -1.55 0.56
C CYS A 311 -13.64 -2.57 1.46
N LYS A 312 -12.97 -2.10 2.52
CA LYS A 312 -12.50 -2.94 3.64
C LYS A 312 -13.66 -3.21 4.56
N ILE A 313 -13.91 -4.47 4.88
CA ILE A 313 -14.89 -4.87 5.88
C ILE A 313 -14.22 -4.80 7.25
N CYS A 314 -14.77 -4.00 8.16
CA CYS A 314 -14.24 -3.79 9.51
C CYS A 314 -14.93 -4.65 10.56
N SER A 315 -16.22 -4.93 10.38
CA SER A 315 -16.97 -5.80 11.28
C SER A 315 -18.08 -6.57 10.57
N GLY A 316 -18.50 -7.65 11.19
CA GLY A 316 -19.65 -8.44 10.76
C GLY A 316 -19.46 -9.17 9.44
N LYS A 317 -20.56 -9.30 8.72
CA LYS A 317 -20.65 -10.06 7.48
C LYS A 317 -21.35 -9.26 6.38
N PHE A 318 -20.68 -9.10 5.26
CA PHE A 318 -21.31 -8.62 4.03
C PHE A 318 -22.08 -9.76 3.34
N SER A 319 -23.29 -9.48 2.85
CA SER A 319 -24.07 -10.41 2.03
C SER A 319 -24.62 -9.70 0.79
N ARG A 320 -24.49 -10.34 -0.36
CA ARG A 320 -24.96 -9.80 -1.64
C ARG A 320 -26.47 -9.49 -1.61
N ASN A 321 -26.86 -8.40 -2.26
CA ASN A 321 -28.26 -7.91 -2.32
C ASN A 321 -28.87 -7.50 -0.97
N THR A 322 -28.11 -7.49 0.10
CA THR A 322 -28.53 -6.93 1.39
C THR A 322 -28.50 -5.40 1.33
N PRO A 323 -29.44 -4.71 1.99
CA PRO A 323 -29.44 -3.26 2.05
C PRO A 323 -28.39 -2.78 3.05
N TYR A 324 -27.47 -1.91 2.62
CA TYR A 324 -26.48 -1.23 3.44
C TYR A 324 -26.70 0.27 3.42
N TYR A 325 -26.53 0.91 4.56
CA TYR A 325 -26.67 2.35 4.73
C TYR A 325 -25.37 3.05 4.35
N HIS A 326 -25.44 3.93 3.37
CA HIS A 326 -24.35 4.81 2.94
C HIS A 326 -24.39 6.08 3.76
N VAL A 327 -23.44 6.27 4.65
CA VAL A 327 -23.48 7.33 5.69
C VAL A 327 -23.50 8.73 5.07
N ARG A 328 -22.59 9.05 4.15
CA ARG A 328 -22.50 10.39 3.52
C ARG A 328 -23.75 10.77 2.73
N HIS A 329 -24.39 9.80 2.07
CA HIS A 329 -25.59 10.07 1.27
C HIS A 329 -26.90 9.95 2.04
N ASP A 330 -26.87 9.48 3.28
CA ASP A 330 -28.05 9.20 4.12
C ASP A 330 -29.08 8.30 3.36
N LYS A 331 -28.58 7.28 2.67
CA LYS A 331 -29.37 6.41 1.81
C LYS A 331 -28.96 4.94 1.93
N THR A 332 -29.89 4.07 1.69
CA THR A 332 -29.65 2.63 1.61
C THR A 332 -29.35 2.20 0.19
N MET A 333 -28.31 1.40 0.02
CA MET A 333 -27.86 0.84 -1.26
C MET A 333 -27.85 -0.69 -1.22
N ARG A 334 -27.96 -1.32 -2.39
CA ARG A 334 -27.83 -2.79 -2.56
C ARG A 334 -26.84 -3.07 -3.68
N PHE A 335 -26.04 -4.12 -3.49
CA PHE A 335 -25.00 -4.50 -4.45
C PHE A 335 -25.34 -5.88 -5.03
N SER A 336 -25.65 -5.91 -6.33
CA SER A 336 -26.01 -7.14 -7.05
C SER A 336 -24.80 -7.93 -7.56
N SER A 337 -23.67 -7.26 -7.76
CA SER A 337 -22.47 -7.84 -8.35
C SER A 337 -21.21 -7.38 -7.63
N PRO A 338 -21.11 -7.53 -6.29
CA PRO A 338 -19.86 -7.27 -5.59
C PRO A 338 -18.80 -8.26 -6.08
N THR A 339 -17.55 -7.82 -6.17
CA THR A 339 -16.47 -8.60 -6.74
C THR A 339 -15.34 -8.82 -5.76
N GLN A 340 -14.69 -9.99 -5.85
CA GLN A 340 -13.38 -10.27 -5.30
C GLN A 340 -12.38 -10.45 -6.44
N PHE A 341 -11.12 -10.25 -6.11
CA PHE A 341 -10.05 -10.24 -7.09
C PHE A 341 -9.08 -11.39 -6.81
N MET A 342 -9.23 -12.50 -7.54
CA MET A 342 -8.32 -13.63 -7.51
C MET A 342 -7.30 -13.46 -8.65
N ALA A 343 -6.17 -12.84 -8.36
CA ALA A 343 -5.19 -12.46 -9.37
C ALA A 343 -5.85 -11.62 -10.50
N GLN A 344 -5.83 -12.08 -11.75
CA GLN A 344 -6.46 -11.38 -12.88
C GLN A 344 -7.96 -11.71 -13.05
N ARG A 345 -8.53 -12.57 -12.22
CA ARG A 345 -9.92 -12.98 -12.34
C ARG A 345 -10.80 -12.24 -11.35
N LYS A 346 -11.90 -11.70 -11.85
CA LYS A 346 -12.97 -11.14 -11.03
C LYS A 346 -14.00 -12.23 -10.79
N THR A 347 -14.36 -12.46 -9.55
CA THR A 347 -15.45 -13.37 -9.17
C THR A 347 -16.50 -12.61 -8.38
N THR A 348 -17.77 -12.95 -8.60
CA THR A 348 -18.85 -12.37 -7.80
C THR A 348 -18.84 -13.00 -6.42
N VAL A 349 -19.02 -12.18 -5.40
CA VAL A 349 -18.98 -12.57 -3.98
C VAL A 349 -20.40 -12.59 -3.45
N ASP A 350 -20.79 -13.71 -2.85
CA ASP A 350 -22.07 -13.81 -2.16
C ASP A 350 -21.97 -13.35 -0.71
N GLU A 351 -20.85 -13.66 -0.06
CA GLU A 351 -20.58 -13.37 1.35
C GLU A 351 -19.11 -13.01 1.58
N ALA A 352 -18.87 -12.05 2.47
CA ALA A 352 -17.53 -11.69 2.92
C ALA A 352 -17.58 -11.24 4.40
N TRP A 353 -16.47 -11.34 5.11
CA TRP A 353 -16.41 -11.07 6.55
C TRP A 353 -15.39 -10.00 6.87
N ALA A 354 -15.40 -9.54 8.12
CA ALA A 354 -14.39 -8.63 8.63
C ALA A 354 -12.98 -9.10 8.24
N GLY A 355 -12.16 -8.19 7.73
CA GLY A 355 -10.84 -8.46 7.17
C GLY A 355 -10.83 -8.57 5.64
N ASP A 356 -11.92 -8.99 4.99
CA ASP A 356 -11.97 -9.07 3.54
C ASP A 356 -12.03 -7.68 2.88
N ILE A 357 -11.60 -7.65 1.63
CA ILE A 357 -11.74 -6.49 0.75
C ILE A 357 -12.62 -6.87 -0.42
N ILE A 358 -13.69 -6.11 -0.62
CA ILE A 358 -14.64 -6.33 -1.72
C ILE A 358 -14.65 -5.13 -2.67
N GLY A 359 -14.80 -5.41 -3.96
CA GLY A 359 -15.04 -4.39 -4.98
C GLY A 359 -16.53 -4.18 -5.18
N LEU A 360 -16.98 -2.97 -4.95
CA LEU A 360 -18.37 -2.57 -5.15
C LEU A 360 -18.50 -1.85 -6.49
N PRO A 361 -19.32 -2.34 -7.45
CA PRO A 361 -19.60 -1.63 -8.69
C PRO A 361 -20.18 -0.25 -8.39
N ASP A 362 -19.64 0.77 -9.02
CA ASP A 362 -20.01 2.16 -8.80
C ASP A 362 -20.14 2.93 -10.12
N ASN A 363 -21.02 3.92 -10.13
CA ASN A 363 -21.23 4.84 -11.23
C ASN A 363 -20.80 6.29 -10.87
N GLY A 364 -19.82 6.43 -9.98
CA GLY A 364 -19.32 7.72 -9.49
C GLY A 364 -20.08 8.25 -8.26
N THR A 365 -20.70 7.36 -7.49
CA THR A 365 -21.39 7.70 -6.24
C THR A 365 -20.44 7.74 -5.05
N PHE A 366 -19.51 6.76 -5.00
CA PHE A 366 -18.56 6.62 -3.91
C PHE A 366 -17.43 7.64 -3.96
N LYS A 367 -16.98 8.03 -2.78
CA LYS A 367 -15.71 8.73 -2.55
C LYS A 367 -14.84 7.90 -1.62
N ILE A 368 -13.52 8.13 -1.70
CA ILE A 368 -12.58 7.58 -0.72
C ILE A 368 -12.97 8.11 0.67
N GLY A 369 -13.01 7.22 1.67
CA GLY A 369 -13.50 7.53 3.02
C GLY A 369 -14.99 7.24 3.25
N ASP A 370 -15.77 6.97 2.22
CA ASP A 370 -17.19 6.64 2.39
C ASP A 370 -17.38 5.39 3.25
N THR A 371 -18.34 5.47 4.15
CA THR A 371 -18.69 4.41 5.08
C THR A 371 -20.01 3.74 4.71
N LEU A 372 -20.02 2.42 4.79
CA LEU A 372 -21.20 1.57 4.68
C LEU A 372 -21.44 0.82 5.99
N THR A 373 -22.70 0.81 6.48
CA THR A 373 -23.08 0.15 7.72
C THR A 373 -24.46 -0.50 7.61
N GLU A 374 -24.92 -1.14 8.67
CA GLU A 374 -26.32 -1.58 8.84
C GLU A 374 -27.18 -0.55 9.60
N GLY A 375 -26.97 0.75 9.33
CA GLY A 375 -27.80 1.84 9.83
C GLY A 375 -27.16 2.73 10.90
N GLU A 376 -25.97 2.38 11.39
CA GLU A 376 -25.19 3.21 12.30
C GLU A 376 -24.46 4.32 11.50
N LYS A 377 -24.39 5.52 12.06
CA LYS A 377 -23.62 6.63 11.48
C LYS A 377 -22.22 6.60 12.06
N LEU A 378 -21.27 6.10 11.29
CA LEU A 378 -19.85 6.01 11.63
C LEU A 378 -19.00 6.68 10.56
N HIS A 379 -17.91 7.33 10.98
CA HIS A 379 -16.92 7.93 10.11
C HIS A 379 -15.54 7.32 10.42
N PHE A 380 -15.05 6.47 9.49
CA PHE A 380 -13.72 5.87 9.65
C PHE A 380 -12.64 6.92 9.41
N ARG A 381 -11.71 7.04 10.37
CA ARG A 381 -10.60 7.99 10.35
C ARG A 381 -9.39 7.46 9.60
N GLY A 382 -8.55 8.37 9.16
CA GLY A 382 -7.17 8.06 8.82
C GLY A 382 -6.91 7.79 7.34
N ILE A 383 -7.67 8.41 6.43
CA ILE A 383 -7.31 8.45 5.00
C ILE A 383 -6.80 9.85 4.66
N PRO A 384 -5.50 10.12 4.90
CA PRO A 384 -4.95 11.45 4.68
C PRO A 384 -4.84 11.80 3.20
N SER A 385 -5.10 13.04 2.87
CA SER A 385 -4.72 13.67 1.61
C SER A 385 -3.74 14.81 1.91
N PHE A 386 -2.48 14.62 1.53
CA PHE A 386 -1.41 15.57 1.83
C PHE A 386 -1.40 16.74 0.83
N SER A 387 -0.85 17.88 1.26
CA SER A 387 -0.59 19.00 0.34
C SER A 387 0.34 18.56 -0.78
N PRO A 388 -0.02 18.81 -2.06
CA PRO A 388 0.84 18.50 -3.19
C PRO A 388 2.18 19.22 -3.14
N GLU A 389 3.18 18.65 -3.83
CA GLU A 389 4.52 19.23 -3.96
C GLU A 389 4.75 19.89 -5.32
N MET A 390 3.96 19.51 -6.34
CA MET A 390 4.07 20.03 -7.70
C MET A 390 2.71 20.47 -8.23
N PHE A 391 2.71 21.57 -8.98
CA PHE A 391 1.47 22.15 -9.48
C PHE A 391 1.61 22.54 -10.95
N LYS A 392 0.55 22.27 -11.74
CA LYS A 392 0.43 22.74 -13.12
C LYS A 392 -1.01 23.13 -13.43
N TYR A 393 -1.18 24.16 -14.25
CA TYR A 393 -2.47 24.37 -14.90
C TYR A 393 -2.73 23.27 -15.91
N ILE A 394 -3.99 22.85 -16.01
CA ILE A 394 -4.46 21.97 -17.05
C ILE A 394 -5.40 22.71 -17.98
N GLU A 395 -5.13 22.60 -19.28
CA GLU A 395 -5.95 23.21 -20.32
C GLU A 395 -6.38 22.17 -21.36
N ASN A 396 -7.55 22.39 -21.90
CA ASN A 396 -8.05 21.57 -23.00
C ASN A 396 -7.31 21.92 -24.29
N ALA A 397 -6.67 20.93 -24.91
CA ALA A 397 -6.00 21.12 -26.18
C ALA A 397 -6.97 21.05 -27.39
N ASP A 398 -8.17 20.50 -27.19
CA ASP A 398 -9.21 20.36 -28.23
C ASP A 398 -10.56 20.86 -27.68
N PRO A 399 -11.02 22.07 -28.07
CA PRO A 399 -12.29 22.64 -27.61
C PRO A 399 -13.50 21.72 -27.79
N MET A 400 -13.47 20.84 -28.80
CA MET A 400 -14.58 19.89 -29.06
C MET A 400 -14.65 18.76 -28.03
N LYS A 401 -13.61 18.56 -27.25
CA LYS A 401 -13.48 17.49 -26.24
C LYS A 401 -13.63 17.99 -24.80
N GLN A 402 -14.24 19.13 -24.58
CA GLN A 402 -14.40 19.74 -23.25
C GLN A 402 -15.12 18.84 -22.25
N LYS A 403 -16.19 18.15 -22.70
CA LYS A 403 -16.96 17.24 -21.83
C LYS A 403 -16.14 15.99 -21.45
N GLN A 404 -15.40 15.43 -22.41
CA GLN A 404 -14.55 14.27 -22.19
C GLN A 404 -13.41 14.59 -21.23
N LEU A 405 -12.78 15.75 -21.39
CA LEU A 405 -11.73 16.21 -20.46
C LEU A 405 -12.29 16.41 -19.04
N ALA A 406 -13.45 17.06 -18.91
CA ALA A 406 -14.06 17.26 -17.60
C ALA A 406 -14.39 15.92 -16.93
N GLN A 407 -15.03 15.00 -17.66
CA GLN A 407 -15.37 13.66 -17.15
C GLN A 407 -14.11 12.87 -16.77
N GLY A 408 -13.08 12.88 -17.64
CA GLY A 408 -11.82 12.17 -17.35
C GLY A 408 -11.11 12.72 -16.12
N LEU A 409 -11.07 14.04 -15.98
CA LEU A 409 -10.51 14.69 -14.78
C LEU A 409 -11.28 14.29 -13.52
N ASP A 410 -12.60 14.34 -13.55
CA ASP A 410 -13.42 14.01 -12.39
C ASP A 410 -13.17 12.57 -11.94
N GLN A 411 -13.14 11.60 -12.86
CA GLN A 411 -12.88 10.21 -12.54
C GLN A 411 -11.45 9.95 -12.03
N VAL A 412 -10.44 10.53 -12.67
CA VAL A 412 -9.04 10.40 -12.22
C VAL A 412 -8.84 11.04 -10.83
N MET A 413 -9.54 12.14 -10.55
CA MET A 413 -9.49 12.76 -9.22
C MET A 413 -10.27 11.93 -8.18
N ASP A 414 -11.38 11.27 -8.54
CA ASP A 414 -12.11 10.36 -7.64
C ASP A 414 -11.26 9.17 -7.20
N GLU A 415 -10.33 8.72 -8.05
CA GLU A 415 -9.33 7.71 -7.68
C GLU A 415 -8.25 8.23 -6.72
N GLY A 416 -8.20 9.56 -6.49
CA GLY A 416 -7.19 10.19 -5.65
C GLY A 416 -5.77 10.19 -6.24
N VAL A 417 -5.63 10.09 -7.57
CA VAL A 417 -4.32 10.14 -8.24
C VAL A 417 -3.65 11.50 -8.08
N ALA A 418 -4.44 12.57 -7.99
CA ALA A 418 -3.98 13.93 -7.81
C ALA A 418 -5.08 14.78 -7.17
N GLN A 419 -4.77 16.03 -6.88
CA GLN A 419 -5.74 16.99 -6.33
C GLN A 419 -6.06 18.07 -7.34
N LEU A 420 -7.33 18.48 -7.40
CA LEU A 420 -7.82 19.54 -8.29
C LEU A 420 -8.19 20.77 -7.49
N PHE A 421 -7.62 21.89 -7.88
CA PHE A 421 -7.93 23.21 -7.34
C PHE A 421 -8.47 24.14 -8.44
N ILE A 422 -9.47 24.93 -8.10
CA ILE A 422 -10.01 25.98 -9.00
C ILE A 422 -9.58 27.32 -8.44
N ASN A 423 -8.68 28.00 -9.13
CA ASN A 423 -8.20 29.31 -8.74
C ASN A 423 -9.35 30.33 -8.78
N GLN A 424 -9.60 31.02 -7.68
CA GLN A 424 -10.73 31.97 -7.55
C GLN A 424 -10.53 33.26 -8.34
N PHE A 425 -9.29 33.65 -8.59
CA PHE A 425 -8.96 34.88 -9.32
C PHE A 425 -9.23 34.76 -10.83
N ASN A 426 -8.84 33.64 -11.44
CA ASN A 426 -8.90 33.48 -12.90
C ASN A 426 -9.75 32.30 -13.37
N GLY A 427 -10.33 31.51 -12.45
CA GLY A 427 -11.17 30.35 -12.76
C GLY A 427 -10.43 29.15 -13.38
N ARG A 428 -9.08 29.22 -13.50
CA ARG A 428 -8.30 28.14 -14.09
C ARG A 428 -8.18 26.93 -13.16
N LYS A 429 -8.12 25.74 -13.74
CA LYS A 429 -7.92 24.49 -13.04
C LYS A 429 -6.43 24.22 -12.83
N ILE A 430 -6.07 23.91 -11.58
CA ILE A 430 -4.71 23.54 -11.17
C ILE A 430 -4.75 22.10 -10.70
N ILE A 431 -3.85 21.29 -11.20
CA ILE A 431 -3.62 19.93 -10.72
C ILE A 431 -2.39 19.95 -9.82
N GLY A 432 -2.57 19.45 -8.60
CA GLY A 432 -1.52 19.24 -7.62
C GLY A 432 -1.17 17.75 -7.50
N THR A 433 0.11 17.44 -7.54
CA THR A 433 0.66 16.08 -7.45
C THR A 433 1.83 16.01 -6.48
N VAL A 434 2.19 14.82 -6.05
CA VAL A 434 3.42 14.57 -5.27
C VAL A 434 4.65 14.60 -6.17
N GLY A 435 4.53 14.08 -7.41
CA GLY A 435 5.65 14.00 -8.31
C GLY A 435 5.30 14.16 -9.79
N GLN A 436 6.35 14.28 -10.60
CA GLN A 436 6.23 14.55 -12.05
C GLN A 436 5.55 13.40 -12.81
N LEU A 437 5.78 12.16 -12.40
CA LEU A 437 5.25 10.98 -13.09
C LEU A 437 3.72 10.91 -13.04
N GLN A 438 3.09 11.45 -12.00
CA GLN A 438 1.62 11.53 -11.91
C GLN A 438 1.03 12.38 -13.05
N PHE A 439 1.66 13.50 -13.42
CA PHE A 439 1.20 14.29 -14.57
C PHE A 439 1.23 13.50 -15.87
N GLU A 440 2.27 12.68 -16.09
CA GLU A 440 2.40 11.84 -17.27
C GLU A 440 1.33 10.75 -17.29
N VAL A 441 1.05 10.13 -16.13
CA VAL A 441 -0.02 9.13 -15.98
C VAL A 441 -1.39 9.75 -16.25
N ILE A 442 -1.67 10.92 -15.67
CA ILE A 442 -2.94 11.64 -15.89
C ILE A 442 -3.11 11.97 -17.37
N GLN A 443 -2.07 12.53 -18.02
CA GLN A 443 -2.13 12.84 -19.44
C GLN A 443 -2.36 11.60 -20.29
N TYR A 444 -1.60 10.53 -20.06
CA TYR A 444 -1.76 9.25 -20.77
C TYR A 444 -3.19 8.72 -20.66
N ARG A 445 -3.77 8.73 -19.45
CA ARG A 445 -5.13 8.26 -19.20
C ARG A 445 -6.18 9.13 -19.87
N LEU A 446 -6.06 10.46 -19.77
CA LEU A 446 -6.96 11.39 -20.45
C LEU A 446 -6.97 11.20 -21.96
N GLU A 447 -5.79 11.00 -22.57
CA GLU A 447 -5.66 10.79 -24.01
C GLU A 447 -6.18 9.41 -24.46
N ASN A 448 -5.84 8.34 -23.75
CA ASN A 448 -6.12 6.96 -24.20
C ASN A 448 -7.48 6.42 -23.71
N GLU A 449 -7.92 6.78 -22.49
CA GLU A 449 -9.18 6.29 -21.94
C GLU A 449 -10.36 7.21 -22.27
N TYR A 450 -10.14 8.53 -22.34
CA TYR A 450 -11.19 9.53 -22.54
C TYR A 450 -11.13 10.22 -23.90
N ASN A 451 -10.10 9.94 -24.71
CA ASN A 451 -9.84 10.61 -26.00
C ASN A 451 -9.85 12.13 -25.88
N ALA A 452 -9.25 12.65 -24.81
CA ALA A 452 -9.18 14.06 -24.47
C ALA A 452 -7.72 14.50 -24.30
N LYS A 453 -7.22 15.27 -25.24
CA LYS A 453 -5.86 15.83 -25.16
C LYS A 453 -5.83 17.04 -24.23
N CYS A 454 -4.86 17.10 -23.33
CA CYS A 454 -4.62 18.22 -22.46
C CYS A 454 -3.26 18.87 -22.69
N ARG A 455 -3.09 20.10 -22.23
CA ARG A 455 -1.81 20.81 -22.17
C ARG A 455 -1.53 21.18 -20.73
N TRP A 456 -0.27 21.03 -20.35
CA TRP A 456 0.23 21.45 -19.05
C TRP A 456 0.94 22.78 -19.17
N GLU A 457 0.58 23.73 -18.31
CA GLU A 457 1.28 24.99 -18.14
C GLU A 457 1.89 25.02 -16.73
N PRO A 458 3.20 25.15 -16.58
CA PRO A 458 3.84 25.22 -15.29
C PRO A 458 3.35 26.42 -14.48
N ILE A 459 3.20 26.21 -13.17
CA ILE A 459 2.95 27.28 -12.20
C ILE A 459 3.91 27.12 -11.03
N SER A 460 4.52 28.21 -10.59
CA SER A 460 5.37 28.21 -9.41
C SER A 460 4.50 28.39 -8.18
N LEU A 461 4.22 27.28 -7.48
CA LEU A 461 3.57 27.25 -6.18
C LEU A 461 4.44 26.48 -5.21
N TYR A 462 4.48 26.94 -3.97
CA TYR A 462 5.25 26.33 -2.90
C TYR A 462 4.41 25.30 -2.15
N LYS A 463 3.16 25.67 -1.75
CA LYS A 463 2.32 24.83 -0.91
C LYS A 463 0.83 25.15 -1.10
N ALA A 464 -0.01 24.15 -1.00
CA ALA A 464 -1.45 24.30 -0.84
C ALA A 464 -1.81 24.11 0.64
N CYS A 465 -2.59 25.01 1.21
CA CYS A 465 -3.04 24.95 2.59
C CYS A 465 -4.54 25.11 2.65
N TRP A 466 -5.25 24.17 3.26
CA TRP A 466 -6.65 24.37 3.60
C TRP A 466 -6.74 25.35 4.75
N VAL A 467 -7.67 26.32 4.63
CA VAL A 467 -7.78 27.40 5.59
C VAL A 467 -9.15 27.40 6.25
N GLU A 468 -9.15 27.51 7.57
CA GLU A 468 -10.35 27.66 8.37
C GLU A 468 -10.14 28.68 9.49
N SER A 469 -11.21 29.20 10.05
CA SER A 469 -11.18 30.07 11.22
C SER A 469 -12.46 29.90 12.02
N ASP A 470 -12.32 29.98 13.33
CA ASP A 470 -13.45 30.09 14.26
C ASP A 470 -14.11 31.49 14.17
N ASP A 471 -13.44 32.45 13.52
CA ASP A 471 -13.93 33.80 13.24
C ASP A 471 -14.26 33.95 11.74
N PRO A 472 -15.56 33.94 11.35
CA PRO A 472 -15.98 34.09 9.95
C PRO A 472 -15.61 35.43 9.33
N GLU A 473 -15.57 36.52 10.13
CA GLU A 473 -15.23 37.84 9.62
C GLU A 473 -13.75 37.93 9.25
N GLU A 474 -12.88 37.35 10.07
CA GLU A 474 -11.45 37.26 9.77
C GLU A 474 -11.17 36.37 8.56
N LEU A 475 -11.89 35.25 8.42
CA LEU A 475 -11.77 34.39 7.24
C LEU A 475 -12.14 35.11 5.95
N GLU A 476 -13.24 35.89 5.96
CA GLU A 476 -13.66 36.68 4.79
C GLU A 476 -12.68 37.85 4.51
N ALA A 477 -12.13 38.49 5.54
CA ALA A 477 -11.09 39.50 5.39
C ALA A 477 -9.80 38.91 4.78
N PHE A 478 -9.40 37.69 5.25
CA PHE A 478 -8.28 36.93 4.70
C PHE A 478 -8.49 36.64 3.21
N LYS A 479 -9.64 36.08 2.85
CA LYS A 479 -9.97 35.70 1.45
C LYS A 479 -9.95 36.94 0.53
N LYS A 480 -10.48 38.08 0.98
CA LYS A 480 -10.43 39.34 0.23
C LYS A 480 -9.01 39.86 0.04
N ARG A 481 -8.20 39.86 1.13
CA ARG A 481 -6.83 40.37 1.07
C ARG A 481 -5.88 39.48 0.28
N LYS A 482 -6.11 38.18 0.32
CA LYS A 482 -5.28 37.14 -0.36
C LYS A 482 -5.96 36.57 -1.61
N TYR A 483 -6.94 37.25 -2.19
CA TYR A 483 -7.81 36.78 -3.25
C TYR A 483 -7.08 36.06 -4.41
N GLN A 484 -5.95 36.61 -4.87
CA GLN A 484 -5.16 36.02 -5.95
C GLN A 484 -4.55 34.64 -5.63
N TYR A 485 -4.39 34.32 -4.34
CA TYR A 485 -3.87 33.04 -3.85
C TYR A 485 -4.98 32.07 -3.45
N MET A 486 -6.24 32.51 -3.51
CA MET A 486 -7.36 31.66 -3.09
C MET A 486 -7.80 30.72 -4.20
N ALA A 487 -8.08 29.50 -3.81
CA ALA A 487 -8.66 28.47 -4.65
C ALA A 487 -9.76 27.72 -3.88
N LYS A 488 -10.54 26.94 -4.62
CA LYS A 488 -11.44 25.93 -4.06
C LYS A 488 -10.96 24.55 -4.46
N ASP A 489 -11.01 23.59 -3.55
CA ASP A 489 -10.88 22.20 -3.90
C ASP A 489 -12.19 21.63 -4.48
N ARG A 490 -12.23 20.34 -4.75
CA ARG A 490 -13.43 19.68 -5.34
C ARG A 490 -14.64 19.67 -4.39
N GLU A 491 -14.39 19.65 -3.09
CA GLU A 491 -15.41 19.69 -2.03
C GLU A 491 -15.90 21.12 -1.76
N GLY A 492 -15.30 22.12 -2.41
CA GLY A 492 -15.64 23.54 -2.25
C GLY A 492 -14.98 24.19 -1.04
N ARG A 493 -14.03 23.52 -0.38
CA ARG A 493 -13.28 24.07 0.76
C ARG A 493 -12.32 25.17 0.29
N ASP A 494 -12.05 26.12 1.18
CA ASP A 494 -11.12 27.21 0.91
C ASP A 494 -9.66 26.73 1.00
N VAL A 495 -8.89 26.98 -0.05
CA VAL A 495 -7.48 26.64 -0.15
C VAL A 495 -6.65 27.86 -0.46
N PHE A 496 -5.60 28.08 0.33
CA PHE A 496 -4.59 29.11 0.09
C PHE A 496 -3.40 28.47 -0.66
N LEU A 497 -3.14 28.96 -1.86
CA LEU A 497 -2.04 28.50 -2.72
C LEU A 497 -0.85 29.45 -2.58
N ALA A 498 0.05 29.19 -1.66
CA ALA A 498 1.23 30.02 -1.46
C ALA A 498 2.25 29.79 -2.59
N ASP A 499 2.75 30.87 -3.21
CA ASP A 499 3.79 30.82 -4.25
C ASP A 499 5.20 30.65 -3.66
N SER A 500 5.38 30.99 -2.38
CA SER A 500 6.64 30.88 -1.66
C SER A 500 6.44 30.66 -0.17
N ASN A 501 7.48 30.15 0.50
CA ASN A 501 7.46 30.00 1.96
C ASN A 501 7.29 31.37 2.65
N TYR A 502 7.89 32.42 2.08
CA TYR A 502 7.73 33.77 2.61
C TYR A 502 6.26 34.24 2.62
N VAL A 503 5.55 34.03 1.52
CA VAL A 503 4.12 34.40 1.42
C VAL A 503 3.27 33.62 2.42
N LEU A 504 3.58 32.35 2.63
CA LEU A 504 2.91 31.52 3.63
C LEU A 504 3.15 32.05 5.05
N GLN A 505 4.41 32.28 5.41
CA GLN A 505 4.77 32.80 6.74
C GLN A 505 4.14 34.18 7.02
N MET A 506 4.15 35.07 6.03
CA MET A 506 3.50 36.40 6.16
C MET A 506 1.99 36.25 6.33
N ALA A 507 1.35 35.33 5.64
CA ALA A 507 -0.08 35.07 5.80
C ALA A 507 -0.41 34.56 7.22
N GLN A 508 0.41 33.66 7.76
CA GLN A 508 0.27 33.16 9.13
C GLN A 508 0.53 34.22 10.21
N MET A 509 1.47 35.15 9.95
CA MET A 509 1.75 36.26 10.87
C MET A 509 0.67 37.32 10.87
N ASP A 510 0.14 37.66 9.69
CA ASP A 510 -0.88 38.69 9.50
C ASP A 510 -2.27 38.29 10.04
N PHE A 511 -2.58 36.96 10.01
CA PHE A 511 -3.89 36.42 10.35
C PHE A 511 -3.74 35.27 11.36
N LYS A 512 -3.69 35.60 12.63
CA LYS A 512 -3.35 34.65 13.71
C LYS A 512 -4.46 33.65 14.05
N HIS A 513 -5.70 33.95 13.71
CA HIS A 513 -6.85 33.08 13.96
C HIS A 513 -7.22 32.23 12.73
N ILE A 514 -6.46 32.36 11.63
CA ILE A 514 -6.57 31.47 10.49
C ILE A 514 -5.69 30.23 10.76
N LYS A 515 -6.32 29.07 10.74
CA LYS A 515 -5.63 27.78 10.81
C LYS A 515 -5.25 27.35 9.39
N PHE A 516 -3.98 26.98 9.20
CA PHE A 516 -3.45 26.52 7.92
C PHE A 516 -3.13 25.03 8.04
N HIS A 517 -3.89 24.18 7.35
CA HIS A 517 -3.73 22.73 7.35
C HIS A 517 -2.99 22.29 6.09
N PHE A 518 -2.02 21.39 6.26
CA PHE A 518 -1.24 20.78 5.16
C PHE A 518 -1.79 19.42 4.74
N THR A 519 -2.85 18.99 5.38
CA THR A 519 -3.62 17.80 5.06
C THR A 519 -5.09 18.18 4.93
N SER A 520 -5.87 17.41 4.20
CA SER A 520 -7.30 17.64 4.04
C SER A 520 -8.17 16.96 5.09
N GLU A 521 -7.56 16.32 6.08
CA GLU A 521 -8.24 15.76 7.25
C GLU A 521 -8.21 16.76 8.40
N PHE A 522 -9.28 17.41 8.66
CA PHE A 522 -9.48 18.29 9.82
C PHE A 522 -10.98 18.56 10.05
#